data_1f302cea7748c445106203ca39b6d845
#
_entry.id   1f302cea7748c445106203ca39b6d845
#
_cell.length_a   1.000
_cell.length_b   1.000
_cell.length_c   1.000
_cell.angle_alpha   90.00
_cell.angle_beta   90.00
_cell.angle_gamma   90.00
#
_symmetry.space_group_name_H-M   'P 1'
#
loop_
_entity.id
_entity.type
_entity.pdbx_description
1 polymer ?
#
loop_
_entity_poly.entity_id
_entity_poly.type
_entity_poly.pdbx_seq_one_letter_code
_entity_poly.pdbx_strand_id
1 'polypeptide(L)'
;IYPNADIYTLFYDKKEYGDSLENQKVYTSILNKSFLKKHYQKIFPLYPLGIKSLKLRSSYDLIISSESGPAKGIEIPKGVPHICYVHSPMRYCWSHKEVYLNSVSRSIKPILSFFLERLRRWDETTIDNVDLYLSNSKNVSKRIKKYYHREAEVVYPPISDELFLKEVSFAKERNQYLSFGALTPYKKIDLLVETFNENGKKLVIIGDGSERKKLQLKARSNIEFKRGVTWIEIEKEISKSKALLFPGEEDFGMIPLEMMAYGLPVIAYKKGGALETVVENRLKIEESSGLFFNEQSIKSLEETIAFFEANEGKFNSIWIKNHAKTFSEEFFLVNFKKKIETFLNRKLEI
;
A
#
# COMPACT_ATOMS: atom_id res chain seq x y z
N ILE A 1 -18.95 -5.91 -3.72
CA ILE A 1 -19.89 -5.10 -4.51
C ILE A 1 -20.60 -5.98 -5.52
N TYR A 2 -19.88 -6.78 -6.27
CA TYR A 2 -20.40 -7.67 -7.32
C TYR A 2 -20.03 -9.13 -7.02
N PRO A 3 -20.79 -9.83 -6.15
CA PRO A 3 -20.40 -11.17 -5.68
C PRO A 3 -20.40 -12.24 -6.80
N ASN A 4 -21.10 -12.00 -7.90
CA ASN A 4 -21.17 -12.91 -9.04
C ASN A 4 -20.23 -12.52 -10.20
N ALA A 5 -19.33 -11.57 -10.01
CA ALA A 5 -18.40 -11.16 -11.05
C ALA A 5 -17.37 -12.25 -11.36
N ASP A 6 -17.11 -12.44 -12.65
CA ASP A 6 -15.99 -13.27 -13.09
C ASP A 6 -14.66 -12.57 -12.78
N ILE A 7 -13.65 -13.33 -12.35
CA ILE A 7 -12.32 -12.81 -12.01
C ILE A 7 -11.32 -13.22 -13.07
N TYR A 8 -10.57 -12.25 -13.59
CA TYR A 8 -9.48 -12.46 -14.53
C TYR A 8 -8.17 -12.02 -13.90
N THR A 9 -7.18 -12.90 -13.85
CA THR A 9 -5.90 -12.61 -13.18
C THR A 9 -4.71 -13.27 -13.90
N LEU A 10 -3.53 -12.66 -13.77
CA LEU A 10 -2.30 -13.27 -14.29
C LEU A 10 -1.95 -14.57 -13.56
N PHE A 11 -2.06 -14.56 -12.24
CA PHE A 11 -1.66 -15.66 -11.37
C PHE A 11 -2.74 -15.91 -10.32
N TYR A 12 -3.02 -17.17 -10.07
CA TYR A 12 -3.92 -17.59 -9.00
C TYR A 12 -3.42 -18.87 -8.36
N ASP A 13 -3.43 -18.91 -7.04
CA ASP A 13 -3.17 -20.12 -6.27
C ASP A 13 -4.26 -20.33 -5.23
N LYS A 14 -5.10 -21.36 -5.44
CA LYS A 14 -6.22 -21.65 -4.52
C LYS A 14 -5.74 -21.90 -3.10
N LYS A 15 -4.52 -22.42 -2.91
CA LYS A 15 -3.99 -22.70 -1.57
C LYS A 15 -3.67 -21.45 -0.79
N GLU A 16 -3.29 -20.36 -1.47
CA GLU A 16 -2.98 -19.08 -0.82
C GLU A 16 -4.23 -18.24 -0.52
N TYR A 17 -5.24 -18.32 -1.40
CA TYR A 17 -6.48 -17.55 -1.26
C TYR A 17 -7.56 -18.26 -0.43
N GLY A 18 -7.36 -19.55 -0.11
CA GLY A 18 -8.35 -20.34 0.63
C GLY A 18 -9.72 -20.33 -0.05
N ASP A 19 -10.77 -20.25 0.75
CA ASP A 19 -12.16 -20.27 0.29
C ASP A 19 -12.70 -18.89 -0.12
N SER A 20 -11.89 -17.84 -0.04
CA SER A 20 -12.33 -16.45 -0.29
C SER A 20 -12.93 -16.24 -1.69
N LEU A 21 -12.54 -17.07 -2.67
CA LEU A 21 -13.00 -17.00 -4.06
C LEU A 21 -13.70 -18.28 -4.53
N GLU A 22 -14.17 -19.12 -3.61
CA GLU A 22 -14.72 -20.44 -3.92
C GLU A 22 -15.99 -20.36 -4.80
N ASN A 23 -16.81 -19.33 -4.59
CA ASN A 23 -18.05 -19.11 -5.34
C ASN A 23 -17.85 -18.30 -6.63
N GLN A 24 -16.62 -17.93 -6.99
CA GLN A 24 -16.33 -17.08 -8.12
C GLN A 24 -15.61 -17.84 -9.24
N LYS A 25 -15.93 -17.51 -10.48
CA LYS A 25 -15.21 -18.05 -11.63
C LYS A 25 -13.91 -17.30 -11.84
N VAL A 26 -12.78 -17.99 -11.63
CA VAL A 26 -11.45 -17.40 -11.79
C VAL A 26 -10.82 -17.89 -13.08
N TYR A 27 -10.53 -16.97 -13.99
CA TYR A 27 -9.84 -17.17 -15.25
C TYR A 27 -8.39 -16.70 -15.13
N THR A 28 -7.45 -17.56 -15.51
CA THR A 28 -6.02 -17.27 -15.37
C THR A 28 -5.32 -17.16 -16.71
N SER A 29 -4.23 -16.39 -16.74
CA SER A 29 -3.40 -16.25 -17.94
C SER A 29 -2.58 -17.53 -18.23
N ILE A 30 -1.99 -17.56 -19.43
CA ILE A 30 -1.00 -18.59 -19.82
C ILE A 30 0.23 -18.61 -18.91
N LEU A 31 0.47 -17.55 -18.14
CA LEU A 31 1.58 -17.47 -17.19
C LEU A 31 1.29 -18.17 -15.86
N ASN A 32 0.06 -18.62 -15.60
CA ASN A 32 -0.33 -19.30 -14.37
C ASN A 32 0.17 -20.75 -14.30
N LYS A 33 1.45 -20.98 -14.58
CA LYS A 33 2.13 -22.27 -14.46
C LYS A 33 2.98 -22.29 -13.20
N SER A 34 3.04 -23.43 -12.51
CA SER A 34 3.70 -23.55 -11.18
C SER A 34 5.12 -22.99 -11.15
N PHE A 35 5.91 -23.26 -12.21
CA PHE A 35 7.28 -22.72 -12.32
C PHE A 35 7.29 -21.19 -12.46
N LEU A 36 6.42 -20.62 -13.30
CA LEU A 36 6.37 -19.17 -13.55
C LEU A 36 5.80 -18.41 -12.34
N LYS A 37 4.81 -18.98 -11.63
CA LYS A 37 4.28 -18.39 -10.40
C LYS A 37 5.36 -18.15 -9.35
N LYS A 38 6.26 -19.11 -9.13
CA LYS A 38 7.37 -18.97 -8.17
C LYS A 38 8.32 -17.80 -8.48
N HIS A 39 8.36 -17.38 -9.74
CA HIS A 39 9.25 -16.34 -10.23
C HIS A 39 8.51 -15.11 -10.76
N TYR A 40 7.24 -14.89 -10.36
CA TYR A 40 6.38 -13.85 -10.91
C TYR A 40 7.04 -12.47 -10.92
N GLN A 41 7.79 -12.10 -9.88
CA GLN A 41 8.50 -10.82 -9.83
C GLN A 41 9.60 -10.66 -10.87
N LYS A 42 10.15 -11.77 -11.42
CA LYS A 42 11.24 -11.74 -12.42
C LYS A 42 10.74 -11.82 -13.85
N ILE A 43 9.52 -12.29 -14.05
CA ILE A 43 8.94 -12.48 -15.39
C ILE A 43 8.05 -11.33 -15.84
N PHE A 44 8.16 -10.17 -15.20
CA PHE A 44 7.39 -8.98 -15.57
C PHE A 44 7.50 -8.59 -17.07
N PRO A 45 8.60 -8.86 -17.82
CA PRO A 45 8.64 -8.61 -19.24
C PRO A 45 7.59 -9.40 -20.05
N LEU A 46 7.08 -10.52 -19.49
CA LEU A 46 6.06 -11.35 -20.11
C LEU A 46 4.62 -10.93 -19.74
N TYR A 47 4.44 -9.97 -18.84
CA TYR A 47 3.13 -9.53 -18.39
C TYR A 47 2.20 -9.08 -19.53
N PRO A 48 2.66 -8.33 -20.55
CA PRO A 48 1.83 -7.99 -21.70
C PRO A 48 1.27 -9.23 -22.42
N LEU A 49 2.06 -10.28 -22.58
CA LEU A 49 1.60 -11.55 -23.18
C LEU A 49 0.59 -12.27 -22.28
N GLY A 50 0.85 -12.24 -20.97
CA GLY A 50 -0.07 -12.82 -19.99
C GLY A 50 -1.44 -12.14 -20.04
N ILE A 51 -1.48 -10.81 -20.00
CA ILE A 51 -2.72 -10.03 -20.09
C ILE A 51 -3.43 -10.27 -21.41
N LYS A 52 -2.72 -10.24 -22.55
CA LYS A 52 -3.30 -10.52 -23.87
C LYS A 52 -3.91 -11.92 -23.98
N SER A 53 -3.45 -12.88 -23.19
CA SER A 53 -4.01 -14.24 -23.17
C SER A 53 -5.35 -14.35 -22.45
N LEU A 54 -5.72 -13.36 -21.63
CA LEU A 54 -7.02 -13.28 -20.97
C LEU A 54 -8.05 -12.75 -21.96
N LYS A 55 -9.05 -13.59 -22.28
CA LYS A 55 -10.10 -13.23 -23.22
C LYS A 55 -11.40 -12.96 -22.46
N LEU A 56 -11.79 -11.70 -22.40
CA LEU A 56 -13.06 -11.30 -21.79
C LEU A 56 -14.23 -11.73 -22.68
N ARG A 57 -15.36 -12.04 -22.05
CA ARG A 57 -16.63 -12.29 -22.77
C ARG A 57 -17.24 -10.95 -23.18
N SER A 58 -17.91 -10.93 -24.32
CA SER A 58 -18.60 -9.73 -24.82
C SER A 58 -19.89 -9.37 -24.06
N SER A 59 -20.34 -10.25 -23.16
CA SER A 59 -21.62 -10.11 -22.44
C SER A 59 -21.49 -9.38 -21.10
N TYR A 60 -20.36 -8.77 -20.79
CA TYR A 60 -20.21 -7.99 -19.56
C TYR A 60 -20.76 -6.57 -19.75
N ASP A 61 -21.46 -6.06 -18.72
CA ASP A 61 -21.99 -4.71 -18.68
C ASP A 61 -20.94 -3.69 -18.19
N LEU A 62 -19.93 -4.18 -17.44
CA LEU A 62 -18.88 -3.37 -16.83
C LEU A 62 -17.63 -4.20 -16.61
N ILE A 63 -16.49 -3.60 -16.83
CA ILE A 63 -15.19 -4.16 -16.44
C ILE A 63 -14.54 -3.24 -15.39
N ILE A 64 -14.08 -3.84 -14.29
CA ILE A 64 -13.33 -3.15 -13.24
C ILE A 64 -11.96 -3.80 -13.12
N SER A 65 -10.90 -3.05 -13.39
CA SER A 65 -9.53 -3.50 -13.13
C SER A 65 -8.97 -2.91 -11.85
N SER A 66 -8.26 -3.74 -11.08
CA SER A 66 -7.49 -3.35 -9.88
C SER A 66 -6.02 -3.33 -10.27
N GLU A 67 -5.41 -2.14 -10.31
CA GLU A 67 -4.16 -1.87 -11.02
C GLU A 67 -3.01 -1.52 -10.05
N SER A 68 -2.00 -2.36 -10.02
CA SER A 68 -0.66 -2.04 -9.52
C SER A 68 0.43 -2.58 -10.46
N GLY A 69 0.01 -3.07 -11.61
CA GLY A 69 0.80 -3.74 -12.64
C GLY A 69 0.15 -3.60 -14.01
N PRO A 70 -0.09 -4.69 -14.75
CA PRO A 70 -0.54 -4.66 -16.14
C PRO A 70 -2.05 -4.79 -16.34
N ALA A 71 -2.89 -4.75 -15.30
CA ALA A 71 -4.31 -5.14 -15.38
C ALA A 71 -5.12 -4.32 -16.39
N LYS A 72 -4.89 -2.99 -16.48
CA LYS A 72 -5.59 -2.11 -17.43
C LYS A 72 -5.30 -2.42 -18.91
N GLY A 73 -4.25 -3.22 -19.17
CA GLY A 73 -3.89 -3.63 -20.51
C GLY A 73 -4.72 -4.78 -21.08
N ILE A 74 -5.75 -5.25 -20.38
CA ILE A 74 -6.67 -6.26 -20.87
C ILE A 74 -7.46 -5.73 -22.08
N GLU A 75 -7.69 -6.59 -23.07
CA GLU A 75 -8.49 -6.23 -24.25
C GLU A 75 -9.97 -6.10 -23.86
N ILE A 76 -10.50 -4.87 -23.95
CA ILE A 76 -11.90 -4.58 -23.60
C ILE A 76 -12.79 -4.84 -24.80
N PRO A 77 -13.90 -5.62 -24.66
CA PRO A 77 -14.88 -5.78 -25.72
C PRO A 77 -15.52 -4.42 -26.09
N LYS A 78 -15.80 -4.23 -27.39
CA LYS A 78 -16.36 -2.97 -27.91
C LYS A 78 -17.67 -2.60 -27.21
N GLY A 79 -17.75 -1.37 -26.72
CA GLY A 79 -18.93 -0.82 -26.07
C GLY A 79 -19.04 -1.15 -24.57
N VAL A 80 -18.16 -1.97 -24.01
CA VAL A 80 -18.18 -2.28 -22.58
C VAL A 80 -17.35 -1.22 -21.82
N PRO A 81 -17.94 -0.52 -20.82
CA PRO A 81 -17.22 0.45 -20.03
C PRO A 81 -16.15 -0.19 -19.16
N HIS A 82 -14.99 0.48 -19.03
CA HIS A 82 -13.88 0.04 -18.23
C HIS A 82 -13.49 1.08 -17.16
N ILE A 83 -13.61 0.69 -15.90
CA ILE A 83 -13.16 1.46 -14.74
C ILE A 83 -11.87 0.86 -14.21
N CYS A 84 -10.84 1.67 -14.02
CA CYS A 84 -9.58 1.21 -13.44
C CYS A 84 -9.35 1.83 -12.06
N TYR A 85 -9.32 0.99 -11.02
CA TYR A 85 -8.91 1.39 -9.68
C TYR A 85 -7.40 1.20 -9.52
N VAL A 86 -6.68 2.32 -9.46
CA VAL A 86 -5.21 2.34 -9.49
C VAL A 86 -4.65 2.46 -8.06
N HIS A 87 -3.91 1.43 -7.65
CA HIS A 87 -3.13 1.47 -6.41
C HIS A 87 -1.82 2.23 -6.61
N SER A 88 -1.21 2.07 -7.77
CA SER A 88 -0.06 2.82 -8.24
C SER A 88 0.17 2.55 -9.73
N PRO A 89 0.52 3.54 -10.55
CA PRO A 89 1.17 3.26 -11.83
C PRO A 89 2.39 2.36 -11.62
N MET A 90 2.66 1.43 -12.55
CA MET A 90 3.74 0.43 -12.38
C MET A 90 5.04 1.05 -11.89
N ARG A 91 5.32 0.97 -10.57
CA ARG A 91 6.44 1.68 -9.91
C ARG A 91 7.78 1.38 -10.56
N TYR A 92 8.02 0.13 -10.95
CA TYR A 92 9.27 -0.32 -11.56
C TYR A 92 9.53 0.29 -12.96
N CYS A 93 8.49 0.75 -13.65
CA CYS A 93 8.62 1.42 -14.95
C CYS A 93 8.64 2.95 -14.82
N TRP A 94 7.95 3.50 -13.80
CA TRP A 94 7.72 4.93 -13.66
C TRP A 94 8.50 5.54 -12.50
N SER A 95 7.99 5.48 -11.29
CA SER A 95 8.49 6.26 -10.16
C SER A 95 9.74 5.70 -9.48
N HIS A 96 9.97 4.39 -9.54
CA HIS A 96 11.05 3.69 -8.80
C HIS A 96 12.02 2.97 -9.73
N LYS A 97 12.07 3.31 -11.03
CA LYS A 97 12.95 2.67 -12.02
C LYS A 97 14.40 2.59 -11.52
N GLU A 98 14.94 3.70 -11.02
CA GLU A 98 16.31 3.74 -10.52
C GLU A 98 16.56 2.85 -9.30
N VAL A 99 15.56 2.71 -8.41
CA VAL A 99 15.67 1.80 -7.25
C VAL A 99 15.82 0.36 -7.74
N TYR A 100 15.03 -0.05 -8.73
CA TYR A 100 15.12 -1.40 -9.31
C TYR A 100 16.44 -1.60 -10.10
N LEU A 101 16.88 -0.62 -10.85
CA LEU A 101 18.17 -0.68 -11.56
C LEU A 101 19.34 -0.78 -10.58
N ASN A 102 19.26 -0.14 -9.42
CA ASN A 102 20.31 -0.17 -8.39
C ASN A 102 20.28 -1.47 -7.54
N SER A 103 19.22 -2.26 -7.63
CA SER A 103 19.13 -3.55 -6.94
C SER A 103 19.83 -4.71 -7.66
N VAL A 104 20.28 -4.52 -8.90
CA VAL A 104 20.94 -5.54 -9.72
C VAL A 104 22.41 -5.19 -9.99
N SER A 105 23.19 -6.21 -10.38
CA SER A 105 24.60 -6.01 -10.75
C SER A 105 24.75 -5.09 -11.96
N ARG A 106 25.90 -4.42 -12.06
CA ARG A 106 26.19 -3.42 -13.11
C ARG A 106 26.04 -3.99 -14.53
N SER A 107 26.38 -5.26 -14.70
CA SER A 107 26.26 -6.00 -16.00
C SER A 107 24.81 -6.28 -16.40
N ILE A 108 23.88 -6.41 -15.46
CA ILE A 108 22.46 -6.69 -15.74
C ILE A 108 21.66 -5.40 -15.97
N LYS A 109 22.13 -4.25 -15.46
CA LYS A 109 21.40 -2.97 -15.56
C LYS A 109 20.95 -2.61 -16.98
N PRO A 110 21.77 -2.70 -18.04
CA PRO A 110 21.34 -2.35 -19.41
C PRO A 110 20.18 -3.24 -19.89
N ILE A 111 20.26 -4.54 -19.63
CA ILE A 111 19.23 -5.50 -20.01
C ILE A 111 17.92 -5.21 -19.26
N LEU A 112 18.00 -5.02 -17.96
CA LEU A 112 16.84 -4.66 -17.14
C LEU A 112 16.22 -3.34 -17.60
N SER A 113 17.05 -2.31 -17.83
CA SER A 113 16.59 -1.00 -18.31
C SER A 113 15.84 -1.11 -19.65
N PHE A 114 16.33 -1.93 -20.58
CA PHE A 114 15.66 -2.18 -21.87
C PHE A 114 14.26 -2.79 -21.65
N PHE A 115 14.12 -3.80 -20.80
CA PHE A 115 12.83 -4.43 -20.53
C PHE A 115 11.87 -3.49 -19.79
N LEU A 116 12.37 -2.70 -18.84
CA LEU A 116 11.55 -1.71 -18.13
C LEU A 116 11.03 -0.64 -19.08
N GLU A 117 11.87 -0.15 -20.01
CA GLU A 117 11.47 0.83 -21.00
C GLU A 117 10.45 0.26 -22.00
N ARG A 118 10.65 -1.00 -22.45
CA ARG A 118 9.68 -1.69 -23.32
C ARG A 118 8.33 -1.85 -22.63
N LEU A 119 8.35 -2.20 -21.34
CA LEU A 119 7.13 -2.37 -20.57
C LEU A 119 6.45 -1.02 -20.31
N ARG A 120 7.20 0.06 -20.06
CA ARG A 120 6.67 1.41 -19.95
C ARG A 120 5.92 1.85 -21.21
N ARG A 121 6.54 1.64 -22.39
CA ARG A 121 5.90 1.94 -23.68
C ARG A 121 4.63 1.14 -23.91
N TRP A 122 4.64 -0.14 -23.52
CA TRP A 122 3.43 -0.95 -23.58
C TRP A 122 2.36 -0.42 -22.62
N ASP A 123 2.72 -0.04 -21.41
CA ASP A 123 1.79 0.55 -20.43
C ASP A 123 1.14 1.84 -20.96
N GLU A 124 1.92 2.67 -21.65
CA GLU A 124 1.44 3.88 -22.34
C GLU A 124 0.36 3.55 -23.38
N THR A 125 0.51 2.48 -24.16
CA THR A 125 -0.48 2.08 -25.18
C THR A 125 -1.81 1.60 -24.59
N THR A 126 -1.85 1.32 -23.29
CA THR A 126 -3.05 0.81 -22.59
C THR A 126 -3.84 1.89 -21.85
N ILE A 127 -3.36 3.14 -21.88
CA ILE A 127 -3.98 4.24 -21.13
C ILE A 127 -5.41 4.50 -21.60
N ASP A 128 -5.63 4.46 -22.90
CA ASP A 128 -6.95 4.76 -23.51
C ASP A 128 -7.94 3.59 -23.46
N ASN A 129 -7.52 2.42 -22.94
CA ASN A 129 -8.42 1.31 -22.63
C ASN A 129 -9.36 1.61 -21.44
N VAL A 130 -9.10 2.68 -20.70
CA VAL A 130 -9.81 3.01 -19.46
C VAL A 130 -10.67 4.24 -19.66
N ASP A 131 -11.97 4.08 -19.40
CA ASP A 131 -12.94 5.18 -19.45
C ASP A 131 -12.92 6.05 -18.20
N LEU A 132 -12.80 5.43 -17.00
CA LEU A 132 -12.73 6.12 -15.72
C LEU A 132 -11.56 5.61 -14.89
N TYR A 133 -10.67 6.51 -14.50
CA TYR A 133 -9.63 6.23 -13.52
C TYR A 133 -10.10 6.59 -12.11
N LEU A 134 -10.01 5.63 -11.20
CA LEU A 134 -10.11 5.83 -9.76
C LEU A 134 -8.73 5.61 -9.15
N SER A 135 -8.37 6.38 -8.14
CA SER A 135 -7.09 6.25 -7.45
C SER A 135 -7.29 6.02 -5.96
N ASN A 136 -6.40 5.26 -5.34
CA ASN A 136 -6.43 4.98 -3.91
C ASN A 136 -6.01 6.19 -3.03
N SER A 137 -5.50 7.27 -3.63
CA SER A 137 -5.04 8.46 -2.92
C SER A 137 -4.89 9.66 -3.86
N LYS A 138 -4.89 10.87 -3.31
CA LYS A 138 -4.52 12.09 -4.04
C LYS A 138 -3.08 12.01 -4.57
N ASN A 139 -2.20 11.34 -3.82
CA ASN A 139 -0.82 11.11 -4.25
C ASN A 139 -0.76 10.27 -5.54
N VAL A 140 -1.54 9.19 -5.62
CA VAL A 140 -1.64 8.35 -6.82
C VAL A 140 -2.39 9.07 -7.95
N SER A 141 -3.43 9.84 -7.66
CA SER A 141 -4.12 10.69 -8.66
C SER A 141 -3.13 11.65 -9.34
N LYS A 142 -2.25 12.31 -8.57
CA LYS A 142 -1.19 13.16 -9.13
C LYS A 142 -0.21 12.39 -10.02
N ARG A 143 0.10 11.13 -9.67
CA ARG A 143 0.96 10.27 -10.52
C ARG A 143 0.27 9.84 -11.80
N ILE A 144 -1.03 9.51 -11.75
CA ILE A 144 -1.85 9.21 -12.94
C ILE A 144 -1.84 10.43 -13.87
N LYS A 145 -2.10 11.63 -13.35
CA LYS A 145 -2.04 12.86 -14.13
C LYS A 145 -0.65 13.09 -14.74
N LYS A 146 0.41 12.86 -13.97
CA LYS A 146 1.80 13.06 -14.42
C LYS A 146 2.24 12.06 -15.51
N TYR A 147 1.86 10.77 -15.36
CA TYR A 147 2.39 9.70 -16.21
C TYR A 147 1.45 9.29 -17.33
N TYR A 148 0.13 9.35 -17.07
CA TYR A 148 -0.90 8.92 -18.00
C TYR A 148 -1.62 10.10 -18.67
N HIS A 149 -1.36 11.35 -18.21
CA HIS A 149 -2.05 12.55 -18.67
C HIS A 149 -3.58 12.44 -18.57
N ARG A 150 -4.08 11.66 -17.60
CA ARG A 150 -5.49 11.42 -17.31
C ARG A 150 -5.84 11.94 -15.91
N GLU A 151 -7.06 12.43 -15.75
CA GLU A 151 -7.60 12.74 -14.43
C GLU A 151 -8.06 11.45 -13.75
N ALA A 152 -7.98 11.41 -12.41
CA ALA A 152 -8.47 10.29 -11.62
C ALA A 152 -9.24 10.81 -10.40
N GLU A 153 -10.39 10.20 -10.13
CA GLU A 153 -11.17 10.48 -8.93
C GLU A 153 -10.63 9.64 -7.75
N VAL A 154 -10.60 10.24 -6.56
CA VAL A 154 -10.05 9.55 -5.40
C VAL A 154 -11.12 8.74 -4.68
N VAL A 155 -10.82 7.49 -4.40
CA VAL A 155 -11.58 6.61 -3.50
C VAL A 155 -10.57 5.91 -2.61
N TYR A 156 -10.52 6.30 -1.34
CA TYR A 156 -9.57 5.73 -0.38
C TYR A 156 -9.85 4.24 -0.15
N PRO A 157 -8.83 3.36 -0.11
CA PRO A 157 -9.00 1.94 0.13
C PRO A 157 -9.43 1.67 1.58
N PRO A 158 -10.18 0.59 1.81
CA PRO A 158 -10.64 0.26 3.14
C PRO A 158 -9.56 -0.42 3.97
N ILE A 159 -9.63 -0.24 5.29
CA ILE A 159 -9.06 -1.17 6.27
C ILE A 159 -10.17 -2.09 6.78
N SER A 160 -9.81 -3.32 7.17
CA SER A 160 -10.79 -4.31 7.61
C SER A 160 -11.57 -3.84 8.84
N ASP A 161 -12.90 -3.94 8.77
CA ASP A 161 -13.79 -3.59 9.88
C ASP A 161 -13.54 -4.47 11.11
N GLU A 162 -13.00 -5.68 10.95
CA GLU A 162 -12.59 -6.57 12.04
C GLU A 162 -11.57 -5.93 12.99
N LEU A 163 -10.71 -5.01 12.49
CA LEU A 163 -9.73 -4.32 13.31
C LEU A 163 -10.40 -3.40 14.36
N PHE A 164 -11.58 -2.87 14.05
CA PHE A 164 -12.33 -2.00 14.97
C PHE A 164 -13.06 -2.76 16.06
N LEU A 165 -13.30 -4.07 15.85
CA LEU A 165 -13.94 -4.94 16.84
C LEU A 165 -12.95 -5.42 17.91
N LYS A 166 -11.66 -5.29 17.63
CA LYS A 166 -10.59 -5.72 18.54
C LYS A 166 -10.29 -4.63 19.57
N GLU A 167 -10.24 -5.03 20.81
CA GLU A 167 -9.81 -4.16 21.92
C GLU A 167 -8.40 -4.55 22.34
N VAL A 168 -7.46 -3.64 22.13
CA VAL A 168 -6.11 -3.77 22.68
C VAL A 168 -6.05 -2.97 23.98
N SER A 169 -5.91 -3.68 25.10
CA SER A 169 -5.59 -3.04 26.38
C SER A 169 -4.13 -2.59 26.35
N PHE A 170 -3.91 -1.30 26.25
CA PHE A 170 -2.56 -0.76 26.34
C PHE A 170 -1.94 -1.01 27.72
N ALA A 171 -0.69 -1.42 27.74
CA ALA A 171 0.07 -1.58 28.98
C ALA A 171 0.12 -0.25 29.75
N LYS A 172 0.12 -0.33 31.10
CA LYS A 172 0.27 0.88 31.95
C LYS A 172 1.52 1.67 31.62
N GLU A 173 2.61 0.95 31.30
CA GLU A 173 3.88 1.54 30.84
C GLU A 173 4.16 1.04 29.43
N ARG A 174 3.99 1.92 28.46
CA ARG A 174 4.43 1.71 27.09
C ARG A 174 5.88 2.17 27.00
N ASN A 175 6.78 1.27 26.63
CA ASN A 175 8.22 1.54 26.71
C ASN A 175 8.98 1.30 25.41
N GLN A 176 8.26 1.04 24.30
CA GLN A 176 8.87 0.75 23.01
C GLN A 176 8.17 1.51 21.87
N TYR A 177 8.83 1.57 20.73
CA TYR A 177 8.26 1.99 19.46
C TYR A 177 8.10 0.79 18.54
N LEU A 178 7.18 0.88 17.58
CA LEU A 178 6.86 -0.18 16.64
C LEU A 178 7.11 0.29 15.21
N SER A 179 7.69 -0.55 14.37
CA SER A 179 7.66 -0.42 12.92
C SER A 179 7.20 -1.74 12.32
N PHE A 180 6.27 -1.68 11.35
CA PHE A 180 5.65 -2.86 10.77
C PHE A 180 5.61 -2.76 9.25
N GLY A 181 5.97 -3.86 8.56
CA GLY A 181 5.85 -3.99 7.11
C GLY A 181 7.06 -4.58 6.40
N ALA A 182 7.06 -4.49 5.06
CA ALA A 182 8.15 -5.03 4.24
C ALA A 182 9.46 -4.26 4.45
N LEU A 183 10.57 -4.99 4.63
CA LEU A 183 11.90 -4.41 4.83
C LEU A 183 12.60 -4.21 3.47
N THR A 184 12.20 -3.15 2.77
CA THR A 184 12.71 -2.74 1.46
C THR A 184 13.35 -1.35 1.52
N PRO A 185 14.27 -1.00 0.59
CA PRO A 185 15.01 0.27 0.66
C PRO A 185 14.13 1.53 0.76
N TYR A 186 13.01 1.57 0.03
CA TYR A 186 12.12 2.74 0.03
C TYR A 186 11.32 2.94 1.33
N LYS A 187 11.23 1.90 2.17
CA LYS A 187 10.58 1.98 3.49
C LYS A 187 11.45 2.68 4.53
N LYS A 188 12.74 2.92 4.23
CA LYS A 188 13.64 3.71 5.11
C LYS A 188 13.75 3.21 6.55
N ILE A 189 13.72 1.90 6.75
CA ILE A 189 13.90 1.30 8.08
C ILE A 189 15.33 1.49 8.59
N ASP A 190 16.29 1.69 7.68
CA ASP A 190 17.67 2.07 8.00
C ASP A 190 17.73 3.33 8.84
N LEU A 191 16.94 4.37 8.53
CA LEU A 191 16.82 5.58 9.33
C LEU A 191 16.38 5.27 10.77
N LEU A 192 15.41 4.36 10.95
CA LEU A 192 14.98 3.96 12.30
C LEU A 192 16.09 3.26 13.07
N VAL A 193 16.78 2.31 12.41
CA VAL A 193 17.90 1.60 13.05
C VAL A 193 19.01 2.56 13.47
N GLU A 194 19.37 3.52 12.62
CA GLU A 194 20.40 4.52 12.93
C GLU A 194 19.96 5.42 14.09
N THR A 195 18.76 5.99 14.03
CA THR A 195 18.19 6.83 15.09
C THR A 195 18.13 6.11 16.44
N PHE A 196 17.62 4.87 16.46
CA PHE A 196 17.45 4.12 17.71
C PHE A 196 18.76 3.53 18.24
N ASN A 197 19.76 3.34 17.40
CA ASN A 197 21.12 3.08 17.85
C ASN A 197 21.71 4.26 18.61
N GLU A 198 21.43 5.50 18.20
CA GLU A 198 21.95 6.70 18.87
C GLU A 198 21.24 6.96 20.20
N ASN A 199 19.89 6.92 20.20
CA ASN A 199 19.11 7.30 21.38
C ASN A 199 18.93 6.18 22.41
N GLY A 200 19.22 4.92 22.06
CA GLY A 200 19.11 3.77 22.97
C GLY A 200 17.69 3.34 23.33
N LYS A 201 16.66 3.99 22.76
CA LYS A 201 15.24 3.64 23.01
C LYS A 201 14.89 2.27 22.42
N LYS A 202 13.89 1.60 22.97
CA LYS A 202 13.44 0.29 22.48
C LYS A 202 12.65 0.43 21.19
N LEU A 203 13.02 -0.37 20.19
CA LEU A 203 12.34 -0.46 18.90
C LEU A 203 12.04 -1.92 18.54
N VAL A 204 10.80 -2.22 18.19
CA VAL A 204 10.42 -3.51 17.63
C VAL A 204 10.10 -3.31 16.14
N ILE A 205 10.78 -4.07 15.28
CA ILE A 205 10.61 -4.07 13.83
C ILE A 205 9.99 -5.40 13.43
N ILE A 206 8.74 -5.38 12.95
CA ILE A 206 8.02 -6.56 12.51
C ILE A 206 7.98 -6.57 10.99
N GLY A 207 8.56 -7.58 10.36
CA GLY A 207 8.53 -7.72 8.91
C GLY A 207 9.69 -8.53 8.34
N ASP A 208 9.65 -8.72 7.02
CA ASP A 208 10.70 -9.38 6.26
C ASP A 208 10.96 -8.63 4.95
N GLY A 209 12.10 -8.87 4.31
CA GLY A 209 12.47 -8.26 3.04
C GLY A 209 13.95 -8.24 2.76
N SER A 210 14.32 -7.66 1.62
CA SER A 210 15.70 -7.65 1.11
C SER A 210 16.72 -6.98 2.05
N GLU A 211 16.28 -6.00 2.84
CA GLU A 211 17.15 -5.25 3.74
C GLU A 211 17.34 -5.91 5.12
N ARG A 212 16.53 -6.95 5.47
CA ARG A 212 16.51 -7.51 6.83
C ARG A 212 17.90 -7.85 7.39
N LYS A 213 18.70 -8.63 6.66
CA LYS A 213 20.02 -9.06 7.12
C LYS A 213 20.94 -7.88 7.38
N LYS A 214 20.94 -6.90 6.47
CA LYS A 214 21.76 -5.69 6.59
C LYS A 214 21.35 -4.83 7.78
N LEU A 215 20.05 -4.68 8.03
CA LEU A 215 19.50 -3.94 9.16
C LEU A 215 19.83 -4.61 10.48
N GLN A 216 19.69 -5.95 10.58
CA GLN A 216 20.05 -6.71 11.78
C GLN A 216 21.54 -6.60 12.14
N LEU A 217 22.44 -6.58 11.14
CA LEU A 217 23.87 -6.41 11.38
C LEU A 217 24.25 -5.02 11.94
N LYS A 218 23.44 -4.02 11.66
CA LYS A 218 23.64 -2.64 12.14
C LYS A 218 22.97 -2.37 13.49
N ALA A 219 21.94 -3.12 13.84
CA ALA A 219 21.11 -2.88 15.00
C ALA A 219 21.86 -3.22 16.31
N ARG A 220 21.69 -2.36 17.34
CA ARG A 220 22.12 -2.63 18.71
C ARG A 220 21.07 -3.44 19.48
N SER A 221 21.37 -3.85 20.69
CA SER A 221 20.55 -4.73 21.53
C SER A 221 19.17 -4.16 21.92
N ASN A 222 18.95 -2.86 21.79
CA ASN A 222 17.67 -2.19 22.02
C ASN A 222 16.69 -2.31 20.85
N ILE A 223 17.10 -2.90 19.72
CA ILE A 223 16.29 -3.08 18.51
C ILE A 223 16.00 -4.56 18.28
N GLU A 224 14.74 -4.94 18.34
CA GLU A 224 14.29 -6.32 18.14
C GLU A 224 13.64 -6.48 16.76
N PHE A 225 13.99 -7.58 16.04
CA PHE A 225 13.40 -7.92 14.74
C PHE A 225 12.54 -9.18 14.84
N LYS A 226 11.27 -9.08 14.44
CA LYS A 226 10.32 -10.21 14.38
C LYS A 226 9.92 -10.49 12.93
N ARG A 227 9.59 -11.76 12.63
CA ARG A 227 9.04 -12.20 11.35
C ARG A 227 8.16 -13.42 11.54
N GLY A 228 7.23 -13.64 10.60
CA GLY A 228 6.35 -14.81 10.66
C GLY A 228 5.49 -14.85 11.93
N VAL A 229 5.23 -13.68 12.51
CA VAL A 229 4.42 -13.52 13.72
C VAL A 229 2.94 -13.57 13.37
N THR A 230 2.14 -14.13 14.25
CA THR A 230 0.68 -14.14 14.16
C THR A 230 0.12 -12.75 14.48
N TRP A 231 -1.12 -12.50 14.08
CA TRP A 231 -1.78 -11.23 14.38
C TRP A 231 -1.93 -10.99 15.90
N ILE A 232 -2.13 -12.04 16.68
CA ILE A 232 -2.16 -11.98 18.15
C ILE A 232 -0.82 -11.50 18.72
N GLU A 233 0.29 -11.92 18.14
CA GLU A 233 1.63 -11.46 18.55
C GLU A 233 1.86 -9.99 18.17
N ILE A 234 1.33 -9.55 17.00
CA ILE A 234 1.36 -8.14 16.60
C ILE A 234 0.57 -7.29 17.60
N GLU A 235 -0.63 -7.70 17.99
CA GLU A 235 -1.46 -7.02 19.00
C GLU A 235 -0.74 -6.88 20.36
N LYS A 236 0.01 -7.89 20.78
CA LYS A 236 0.85 -7.81 21.98
C LYS A 236 1.96 -6.75 21.87
N GLU A 237 2.54 -6.59 20.67
CA GLU A 237 3.54 -5.54 20.47
C GLU A 237 2.89 -4.15 20.38
N ILE A 238 1.72 -4.03 19.73
CA ILE A 238 0.93 -2.79 19.72
C ILE A 238 0.62 -2.34 21.14
N SER A 239 0.20 -3.26 22.03
CA SER A 239 -0.20 -2.93 23.41
C SER A 239 0.94 -2.30 24.23
N LYS A 240 2.21 -2.63 23.94
CA LYS A 240 3.41 -2.12 24.61
C LYS A 240 4.01 -0.89 23.94
N SER A 241 3.49 -0.54 22.77
CA SER A 241 4.10 0.50 21.94
C SER A 241 3.53 1.88 22.23
N LYS A 242 4.40 2.88 22.23
CA LYS A 242 4.07 4.31 22.34
C LYS A 242 3.46 4.84 21.04
N ALA A 243 4.08 4.51 19.92
CA ALA A 243 3.67 4.93 18.58
C ALA A 243 4.19 3.95 17.51
N LEU A 244 3.52 3.97 16.34
CA LEU A 244 4.07 3.42 15.10
C LEU A 244 5.05 4.42 14.49
N LEU A 245 6.20 3.95 14.00
CA LEU A 245 7.14 4.71 13.18
C LEU A 245 7.00 4.33 11.72
N PHE A 246 6.75 5.33 10.87
CA PHE A 246 6.48 5.14 9.44
C PHE A 246 7.38 6.05 8.59
N PRO A 247 8.66 5.67 8.38
CA PRO A 247 9.65 6.56 7.80
C PRO A 247 9.67 6.60 6.27
N GLY A 248 8.97 5.68 5.60
CA GLY A 248 8.93 5.60 4.13
C GLY A 248 7.92 6.54 3.49
N GLU A 249 8.16 6.89 2.22
CA GLU A 249 7.16 7.51 1.35
C GLU A 249 6.34 6.42 0.66
N GLU A 250 5.03 6.38 0.91
CA GLU A 250 4.12 5.41 0.32
C GLU A 250 2.98 6.05 -0.46
N ASP A 251 2.29 5.22 -1.26
CA ASP A 251 1.22 5.71 -2.12
C ASP A 251 -0.02 6.09 -1.31
N PHE A 252 -0.36 5.33 -0.26
CA PHE A 252 -1.48 5.63 0.62
C PHE A 252 -1.11 5.47 2.11
N GLY A 253 -0.57 4.32 2.52
CA GLY A 253 -0.22 4.06 3.92
C GLY A 253 -1.31 3.30 4.67
N MET A 254 -1.57 2.05 4.27
CA MET A 254 -2.51 1.17 4.96
C MET A 254 -2.10 0.90 6.41
N ILE A 255 -0.81 0.59 6.63
CA ILE A 255 -0.28 0.24 7.96
C ILE A 255 -0.53 1.33 9.01
N PRO A 256 -0.30 2.62 8.76
CA PRO A 256 -0.73 3.68 9.67
C PRO A 256 -2.19 3.59 10.09
N LEU A 257 -3.10 3.38 9.15
CA LEU A 257 -4.54 3.27 9.45
C LEU A 257 -4.89 2.01 10.24
N GLU A 258 -4.26 0.88 9.91
CA GLU A 258 -4.42 -0.37 10.67
C GLU A 258 -3.99 -0.18 12.13
N MET A 259 -2.88 0.51 12.39
CA MET A 259 -2.43 0.80 13.75
C MET A 259 -3.33 1.83 14.45
N MET A 260 -3.80 2.84 13.73
CA MET A 260 -4.79 3.80 14.26
C MET A 260 -6.13 3.13 14.61
N ALA A 261 -6.52 2.05 13.92
CA ALA A 261 -7.72 1.27 14.27
C ALA A 261 -7.64 0.66 15.68
N TYR A 262 -6.42 0.42 16.17
CA TYR A 262 -6.17 0.07 17.58
C TYR A 262 -6.04 1.30 18.51
N GLY A 263 -6.06 2.51 17.99
CA GLY A 263 -5.85 3.74 18.76
C GLY A 263 -4.37 4.08 19.01
N LEU A 264 -3.43 3.46 18.27
CA LEU A 264 -2.00 3.75 18.36
C LEU A 264 -1.66 4.99 17.51
N PRO A 265 -1.02 6.02 18.08
CA PRO A 265 -0.57 7.18 17.31
C PRO A 265 0.59 6.82 16.37
N VAL A 266 0.76 7.63 15.31
CA VAL A 266 1.75 7.40 14.25
C VAL A 266 2.75 8.56 14.16
N ILE A 267 4.04 8.26 14.04
CA ILE A 267 5.08 9.23 13.67
C ILE A 267 5.50 8.90 12.24
N ALA A 268 5.13 9.75 11.29
CA ALA A 268 5.28 9.49 9.87
C ALA A 268 6.17 10.51 9.16
N TYR A 269 6.82 10.09 8.08
CA TYR A 269 7.46 11.01 7.17
C TYR A 269 6.42 11.87 6.45
N LYS A 270 6.62 13.20 6.44
CA LYS A 270 5.68 14.20 5.90
C LYS A 270 5.64 14.17 4.37
N LYS A 271 5.34 12.99 3.76
CA LYS A 271 5.28 12.84 2.31
C LYS A 271 4.41 11.67 1.89
N GLY A 272 3.95 11.72 0.63
CA GLY A 272 3.12 10.67 0.05
C GLY A 272 1.75 10.55 0.70
N GLY A 273 1.22 9.33 0.75
CA GLY A 273 -0.11 9.02 1.28
C GLY A 273 -0.27 9.24 2.78
N ALA A 274 0.83 9.26 3.55
CA ALA A 274 0.76 9.59 4.98
C ALA A 274 0.12 10.96 5.24
N LEU A 275 0.27 11.91 4.31
CA LEU A 275 -0.38 13.23 4.38
C LEU A 275 -1.91 13.17 4.27
N GLU A 276 -2.46 12.05 3.84
CA GLU A 276 -3.90 11.83 3.64
C GLU A 276 -4.51 10.99 4.77
N THR A 277 -3.68 10.22 5.48
CA THR A 277 -4.12 9.30 6.52
C THR A 277 -3.82 9.77 7.94
N VAL A 278 -2.72 10.50 8.14
CA VAL A 278 -2.31 11.01 9.45
C VAL A 278 -2.80 12.45 9.63
N VAL A 279 -3.40 12.74 10.76
CA VAL A 279 -3.79 14.10 11.17
C VAL A 279 -2.85 14.57 12.26
N GLU A 280 -2.16 15.68 12.02
CA GLU A 280 -1.33 16.38 13.00
C GLU A 280 -1.96 17.74 13.38
N ASN A 281 -2.27 17.92 14.65
CA ASN A 281 -2.70 19.21 15.22
C ASN A 281 -1.87 19.50 16.49
N ARG A 282 -0.77 20.21 16.34
CA ARG A 282 0.14 20.52 17.46
C ARG A 282 -0.44 21.48 18.50
N LEU A 283 -1.53 22.18 18.18
CA LEU A 283 -2.23 23.06 19.12
C LEU A 283 -3.25 22.29 19.96
N LYS A 284 -3.78 21.17 19.40
CA LYS A 284 -4.75 20.30 20.05
C LYS A 284 -4.34 18.84 19.78
N ILE A 285 -3.40 18.34 20.58
CA ILE A 285 -2.84 17.00 20.42
C ILE A 285 -3.90 15.91 20.53
N GLU A 286 -4.94 16.12 21.33
CA GLU A 286 -6.09 15.23 21.49
C GLU A 286 -6.90 15.01 20.20
N GLU A 287 -6.77 15.93 19.24
CA GLU A 287 -7.36 15.86 17.90
C GLU A 287 -6.31 15.45 16.84
N SER A 288 -5.25 14.77 17.25
CA SER A 288 -4.20 14.25 16.35
C SER A 288 -4.20 12.73 16.31
N SER A 289 -4.04 12.15 15.12
CA SER A 289 -3.75 10.72 14.98
C SER A 289 -2.26 10.42 14.94
N GLY A 290 -1.42 11.45 14.85
CA GLY A 290 0.02 11.31 14.84
C GLY A 290 0.76 12.61 14.62
N LEU A 291 2.05 12.49 14.35
CA LEU A 291 2.96 13.60 14.08
C LEU A 291 3.76 13.36 12.80
N PHE A 292 4.24 14.43 12.19
CA PHE A 292 5.10 14.36 11.03
C PHE A 292 6.53 14.82 11.34
N PHE A 293 7.52 14.07 10.83
CA PHE A 293 8.87 14.57 10.67
C PHE A 293 9.13 15.00 9.21
N ASN A 294 9.82 16.12 9.02
CA ASN A 294 9.88 16.81 7.72
C ASN A 294 10.94 16.25 6.77
N GLU A 295 12.02 15.67 7.31
CA GLU A 295 13.16 15.17 6.54
C GLU A 295 13.51 13.75 6.98
N GLN A 296 13.91 12.90 6.03
CA GLN A 296 14.43 11.56 6.33
C GLN A 296 15.85 11.66 6.89
N SER A 297 15.99 12.31 8.05
CA SER A 297 17.23 12.49 8.81
C SER A 297 17.03 12.11 10.28
N ILE A 298 18.09 11.65 10.93
CA ILE A 298 18.09 11.31 12.36
C ILE A 298 17.60 12.50 13.16
N LYS A 299 18.13 13.69 12.90
CA LYS A 299 17.77 14.92 13.59
C LYS A 299 16.26 15.21 13.54
N SER A 300 15.65 15.19 12.34
CA SER A 300 14.23 15.49 12.16
C SER A 300 13.33 14.46 12.84
N LEU A 301 13.73 13.17 12.82
CA LEU A 301 12.99 12.11 13.50
C LEU A 301 13.13 12.24 15.03
N GLU A 302 14.32 12.50 15.57
CA GLU A 302 14.58 12.71 17.01
C GLU A 302 13.79 13.90 17.57
N GLU A 303 13.80 15.03 16.87
CA GLU A 303 13.01 16.21 17.27
C GLU A 303 11.52 15.88 17.36
N THR A 304 11.00 15.07 16.44
CA THR A 304 9.60 14.66 16.44
C THR A 304 9.31 13.64 17.55
N ILE A 305 10.22 12.70 17.81
CA ILE A 305 10.13 11.74 18.93
C ILE A 305 10.12 12.50 20.26
N ALA A 306 11.02 13.44 20.44
CA ALA A 306 11.08 14.27 21.67
C ALA A 306 9.79 15.07 21.90
N PHE A 307 9.26 15.69 20.85
CA PHE A 307 7.97 16.38 20.93
C PHE A 307 6.82 15.43 21.25
N PHE A 308 6.81 14.22 20.64
CA PHE A 308 5.83 13.19 20.92
C PHE A 308 5.87 12.78 22.41
N GLU A 309 7.04 12.47 22.95
CA GLU A 309 7.21 12.04 24.34
C GLU A 309 6.77 13.12 25.34
N ALA A 310 7.04 14.40 25.05
CA ALA A 310 6.59 15.52 25.88
C ALA A 310 5.06 15.69 25.88
N ASN A 311 4.35 15.08 24.91
CA ASN A 311 2.91 15.21 24.73
C ASN A 311 2.19 13.85 24.67
N GLU A 312 2.86 12.73 24.93
CA GLU A 312 2.31 11.36 24.77
C GLU A 312 0.96 11.19 25.47
N GLY A 313 0.85 11.67 26.70
CA GLY A 313 -0.37 11.55 27.51
C GLY A 313 -1.57 12.37 27.02
N LYS A 314 -1.38 13.26 26.03
CA LYS A 314 -2.48 14.06 25.44
C LYS A 314 -3.12 13.40 24.23
N PHE A 315 -2.48 12.40 23.63
CA PHE A 315 -3.08 11.67 22.52
C PHE A 315 -4.31 10.88 22.96
N ASN A 316 -5.42 11.08 22.26
CA ASN A 316 -6.69 10.41 22.53
C ASN A 316 -6.86 9.19 21.64
N SER A 317 -6.65 7.99 22.20
CA SER A 317 -6.79 6.74 21.45
C SER A 317 -8.18 6.52 20.86
N ILE A 318 -9.24 7.02 21.50
CA ILE A 318 -10.61 6.92 20.97
C ILE A 318 -10.77 7.83 19.76
N TRP A 319 -10.23 9.05 19.80
CA TRP A 319 -10.24 9.95 18.64
C TRP A 319 -9.47 9.38 17.47
N ILE A 320 -8.28 8.80 17.73
CA ILE A 320 -7.44 8.13 16.71
C ILE A 320 -8.22 6.98 16.04
N LYS A 321 -8.86 6.13 16.85
CA LYS A 321 -9.69 5.01 16.36
C LYS A 321 -10.88 5.51 15.53
N ASN A 322 -11.56 6.56 15.96
CA ASN A 322 -12.67 7.16 15.22
C ASN A 322 -12.22 7.82 13.91
N HIS A 323 -11.05 8.43 13.88
CA HIS A 323 -10.46 8.92 12.63
C HIS A 323 -10.21 7.76 11.65
N ALA A 324 -9.60 6.65 12.10
CA ALA A 324 -9.39 5.49 11.26
C ALA A 324 -10.68 4.88 10.70
N LYS A 325 -11.81 4.95 11.42
CA LYS A 325 -13.14 4.49 10.95
C LYS A 325 -13.62 5.20 9.70
N THR A 326 -13.14 6.41 9.40
CA THR A 326 -13.47 7.11 8.15
C THR A 326 -12.87 6.44 6.91
N PHE A 327 -12.06 5.39 7.10
CA PHE A 327 -11.48 4.53 6.07
C PHE A 327 -11.99 3.08 6.19
N SER A 328 -13.18 2.84 6.75
CA SER A 328 -13.80 1.52 6.89
C SER A 328 -14.26 0.95 5.54
N GLU A 329 -14.58 -0.35 5.54
CA GLU A 329 -15.14 -1.03 4.36
C GLU A 329 -16.46 -0.39 3.91
N GLU A 330 -17.31 0.03 4.84
CA GLU A 330 -18.57 0.71 4.54
C GLU A 330 -18.34 2.01 3.77
N PHE A 331 -17.44 2.88 4.25
CA PHE A 331 -17.11 4.14 3.56
C PHE A 331 -16.54 3.91 2.15
N PHE A 332 -15.67 2.91 2.01
CA PHE A 332 -15.16 2.54 0.71
C PHE A 332 -16.28 2.09 -0.23
N LEU A 333 -17.14 1.16 0.21
CA LEU A 333 -18.22 0.61 -0.59
C LEU A 333 -19.19 1.69 -1.08
N VAL A 334 -19.59 2.59 -0.18
CA VAL A 334 -20.51 3.71 -0.51
C VAL A 334 -19.87 4.62 -1.56
N ASN A 335 -18.62 5.06 -1.32
CA ASN A 335 -17.94 5.97 -2.23
C ASN A 335 -17.64 5.32 -3.59
N PHE A 336 -17.19 4.07 -3.60
CA PHE A 336 -16.87 3.36 -4.83
C PHE A 336 -18.12 3.13 -5.68
N LYS A 337 -19.24 2.66 -5.08
CA LYS A 337 -20.53 2.52 -5.78
C LYS A 337 -21.01 3.84 -6.37
N LYS A 338 -20.98 4.91 -5.57
CA LYS A 338 -21.38 6.24 -6.02
C LYS A 338 -20.60 6.70 -7.27
N LYS A 339 -19.28 6.44 -7.32
CA LYS A 339 -18.46 6.81 -8.48
C LYS A 339 -18.84 6.00 -9.71
N ILE A 340 -19.06 4.69 -9.56
CA ILE A 340 -19.52 3.82 -10.65
C ILE A 340 -20.86 4.28 -11.19
N GLU A 341 -21.86 4.47 -10.32
CA GLU A 341 -23.22 4.89 -10.70
C GLU A 341 -23.20 6.24 -11.42
N THR A 342 -22.48 7.22 -10.88
CA THR A 342 -22.34 8.53 -11.52
C THR A 342 -21.73 8.44 -12.91
N PHE A 343 -20.72 7.57 -13.08
CA PHE A 343 -20.08 7.35 -14.38
C PHE A 343 -21.02 6.66 -15.38
N LEU A 344 -21.70 5.59 -14.97
CA LEU A 344 -22.61 4.83 -15.83
C LEU A 344 -23.82 5.67 -16.26
N ASN A 345 -24.41 6.46 -15.36
CA ASN A 345 -25.52 7.36 -15.69
C ASN A 345 -25.09 8.40 -16.74
N ARG A 346 -23.93 9.01 -16.63
CA ARG A 346 -23.40 9.94 -17.66
C ARG A 346 -23.18 9.28 -19.01
N LYS A 347 -22.81 7.99 -19.06
CA LYS A 347 -22.66 7.25 -20.32
C LYS A 347 -23.98 6.89 -20.99
N LEU A 348 -25.09 6.81 -20.24
CA LEU A 348 -26.43 6.54 -20.78
C LEU A 348 -27.09 7.80 -21.32
N GLU A 349 -26.61 8.99 -20.96
CA GLU A 349 -27.13 10.29 -21.42
C GLU A 349 -26.46 10.78 -22.72
N ILE A 350 -25.41 10.11 -23.20
CA ILE A 350 -24.67 10.39 -24.46
C ILE A 350 -25.04 9.34 -25.52
#